data_2772f8d410b1ccbd3340f0ded617ece5
#
_entry.id   2772f8d410b1ccbd3340f0ded617ece5
#
_cell.length_a   1.000
_cell.length_b   1.000
_cell.length_c   1.000
_cell.angle_alpha   90.00
_cell.angle_beta   90.00
_cell.angle_gamma   90.00
#
_symmetry.space_group_name_H-M   'P 1'
#
loop_
_entity.id
_entity.type
_entity.pdbx_description
1 polymer ?
#
loop_
_entity_poly.entity_id
_entity_poly.type
_entity_poly.pdbx_seq_one_letter_code
_entity_poly.pdbx_strand_id
1 'polypeptide(L)'
;KQEELAAVLQRSCPLASWEEDAGDPPPSPGMKYLHYAPQAPLYLYVGRSEAVVQKMQAAAARETARGKKVGLLVSAESAACFPGGTVIVLGGRQEPQQAAARLYAALRAFDAEEVDIILAEGFPPRGVGMALMNRLQKAAGPRVIRVE
;
A
#
# COMPACT_ATOMS: atom_id res chain seq x y z
N LYS A 1 -6.86 -20.30 11.53
CA LYS A 1 -6.94 -19.40 10.39
C LYS A 1 -6.31 -18.07 10.66
N GLN A 2 -6.62 -17.49 11.78
CA GLN A 2 -6.00 -16.22 12.14
C GLN A 2 -4.49 -16.35 12.17
N GLU A 3 -4.03 -17.44 12.69
CA GLU A 3 -2.61 -17.67 12.77
C GLU A 3 -2.00 -17.83 11.40
N GLU A 4 -2.70 -18.50 10.52
CA GLU A 4 -2.23 -18.61 9.15
C GLU A 4 -2.12 -17.26 8.49
N LEU A 5 -3.10 -16.41 8.75
CA LEU A 5 -3.11 -15.09 8.16
C LEU A 5 -1.94 -14.26 8.65
N ALA A 6 -1.65 -14.38 9.94
CA ALA A 6 -0.51 -13.66 10.48
C ALA A 6 0.78 -14.13 9.83
N ALA A 7 0.90 -15.44 9.64
CA ALA A 7 2.09 -15.98 8.99
C ALA A 7 2.20 -15.49 7.56
N VAL A 8 1.08 -15.45 6.86
CA VAL A 8 1.08 -14.95 5.49
C VAL A 8 1.52 -13.49 5.46
N LEU A 9 1.02 -12.70 6.39
CA LEU A 9 1.42 -11.31 6.43
C LEU A 9 2.91 -11.16 6.60
N GLN A 10 3.48 -11.95 7.51
CA GLN A 10 4.92 -11.87 7.72
C GLN A 10 5.69 -12.29 6.49
N ARG A 11 5.23 -13.34 5.82
CA ARG A 11 5.95 -13.83 4.65
C ARG A 11 5.77 -12.94 3.45
N SER A 12 4.58 -12.38 3.27
CA SER A 12 4.32 -11.59 2.08
C SER A 12 4.84 -10.17 2.22
N CYS A 13 5.46 -9.86 3.34
CA CYS A 13 5.93 -8.51 3.54
C CYS A 13 7.38 -8.49 4.04
N PRO A 14 8.33 -8.91 3.20
CA PRO A 14 9.74 -8.89 3.60
C PRO A 14 10.28 -7.46 3.53
N LEU A 15 9.80 -6.64 4.42
CA LEU A 15 10.11 -5.21 4.38
C LEU A 15 11.59 -4.94 4.52
N ALA A 16 12.29 -5.79 5.27
CA ALA A 16 13.71 -5.58 5.45
C ALA A 16 14.45 -5.59 4.12
N SER A 17 14.12 -6.56 3.26
CA SER A 17 14.75 -6.61 1.94
C SER A 17 14.34 -5.42 1.10
N TRP A 18 13.08 -5.10 1.17
CA TRP A 18 12.58 -3.99 0.36
C TRP A 18 13.12 -2.66 0.85
N GLU A 19 13.39 -2.56 2.13
CA GLU A 19 13.97 -1.33 2.65
C GLU A 19 15.36 -1.09 2.07
N GLU A 20 16.11 -2.15 1.92
CA GLU A 20 17.43 -2.02 1.32
C GLU A 20 17.31 -1.48 -0.10
N ASP A 21 16.37 -2.03 -0.84
CA ASP A 21 16.13 -1.53 -2.18
C ASP A 21 15.68 -0.08 -2.16
N ALA A 22 14.77 0.23 -1.25
CA ALA A 22 14.25 1.59 -1.17
C ALA A 22 15.32 2.55 -0.71
N GLY A 23 16.26 2.07 0.08
CA GLY A 23 17.34 2.92 0.55
C GLY A 23 18.39 3.22 -0.49
N ASP A 24 18.30 2.58 -1.63
CA ASP A 24 19.26 2.75 -2.71
C ASP A 24 18.67 3.67 -3.76
N PRO A 25 18.81 4.98 -3.60
CA PRO A 25 18.11 5.92 -4.46
C PRO A 25 18.61 5.85 -5.88
N PRO A 26 17.71 6.03 -6.84
CA PRO A 26 18.11 6.07 -8.24
C PRO A 26 18.87 7.35 -8.53
N PRO A 27 19.62 7.36 -9.62
CA PRO A 27 20.39 8.55 -9.99
C PRO A 27 19.55 9.80 -10.20
N SER A 28 18.35 9.62 -10.73
CA SER A 28 17.42 10.74 -10.90
C SER A 28 16.18 10.46 -10.08
N PRO A 29 16.30 10.59 -8.79
CA PRO A 29 15.25 10.08 -7.91
C PRO A 29 13.90 10.75 -8.09
N GLY A 30 13.90 12.05 -8.23
CA GLY A 30 12.64 12.76 -8.32
C GLY A 30 11.87 12.38 -9.56
N MET A 31 12.53 12.36 -10.68
CA MET A 31 11.87 12.05 -11.93
C MET A 31 11.33 10.64 -11.96
N LYS A 32 12.17 9.70 -11.56
CA LYS A 32 11.76 8.30 -11.59
C LYS A 32 10.54 8.06 -10.73
N TYR A 33 10.60 8.53 -9.51
CA TYR A 33 9.53 8.23 -8.56
C TYR A 33 8.26 8.96 -8.90
N LEU A 34 8.37 10.17 -9.42
CA LEU A 34 7.17 10.94 -9.76
C LEU A 34 6.35 10.27 -10.83
N HIS A 35 7.00 9.52 -11.71
CA HIS A 35 6.30 8.92 -12.84
C HIS A 35 6.08 7.43 -12.68
N TYR A 36 6.52 6.86 -11.57
CA TYR A 36 6.33 5.44 -11.40
C TYR A 36 4.90 5.13 -11.04
N ALA A 37 4.32 4.19 -11.74
CA ALA A 37 3.01 3.66 -11.42
C ALA A 37 3.07 2.16 -11.55
N PRO A 38 2.43 1.42 -10.64
CA PRO A 38 2.40 -0.03 -10.76
C PRO A 38 1.57 -0.45 -11.95
N GLN A 39 1.77 -1.68 -12.41
CA GLN A 39 1.01 -2.20 -13.54
C GLN A 39 -0.46 -2.36 -13.19
N ALA A 40 -0.74 -2.80 -11.97
CA ALA A 40 -2.12 -2.93 -11.53
C ALA A 40 -2.66 -1.57 -11.14
N PRO A 41 -3.96 -1.32 -11.35
CA PRO A 41 -4.54 -0.06 -10.91
C PRO A 41 -4.52 0.04 -9.39
N LEU A 42 -4.15 1.21 -8.90
CA LEU A 42 -4.07 1.47 -7.48
C LEU A 42 -5.21 2.42 -7.09
N TYR A 43 -5.97 2.00 -6.10
CA TYR A 43 -7.05 2.80 -5.55
C TYR A 43 -6.64 3.29 -4.18
N LEU A 44 -6.63 4.61 -4.00
CA LEU A 44 -6.22 5.22 -2.75
C LEU A 44 -7.44 5.62 -1.94
N TYR A 45 -7.52 5.09 -0.72
CA TYR A 45 -8.64 5.38 0.17
C TYR A 45 -8.21 6.38 1.22
N VAL A 46 -8.91 7.50 1.31
CA VAL A 46 -8.58 8.56 2.26
C VAL A 46 -9.79 8.88 3.12
N GLY A 47 -9.53 9.21 4.38
CA GLY A 47 -10.59 9.52 5.32
C GLY A 47 -10.24 9.01 6.70
N ARG A 48 -11.26 8.87 7.54
CA ARG A 48 -11.04 8.31 8.88
C ARG A 48 -10.58 6.87 8.78
N SER A 49 -9.63 6.52 9.65
CA SER A 49 -8.99 5.20 9.56
C SER A 49 -9.99 4.07 9.59
N GLU A 50 -10.95 4.12 10.52
CA GLU A 50 -11.91 3.03 10.63
C GLU A 50 -12.76 2.90 9.39
N ALA A 51 -13.20 4.03 8.86
CA ALA A 51 -14.04 4.01 7.67
C ALA A 51 -13.24 3.53 6.46
N VAL A 52 -11.98 3.96 6.37
CA VAL A 52 -11.12 3.54 5.29
C VAL A 52 -10.92 2.04 5.32
N VAL A 53 -10.61 1.49 6.51
CA VAL A 53 -10.38 0.05 6.63
C VAL A 53 -11.64 -0.73 6.23
N GLN A 54 -12.80 -0.28 6.68
CA GLN A 54 -14.04 -0.98 6.34
C GLN A 54 -14.30 -0.97 4.85
N LYS A 55 -14.08 0.17 4.21
CA LYS A 55 -14.27 0.25 2.75
C LYS A 55 -13.29 -0.63 2.02
N MET A 56 -12.04 -0.63 2.46
CA MET A 56 -11.04 -1.47 1.83
C MET A 56 -11.34 -2.95 2.02
N GLN A 57 -11.82 -3.32 3.20
CA GLN A 57 -12.21 -4.72 3.43
C GLN A 57 -13.31 -5.14 2.49
N ALA A 58 -14.32 -4.30 2.32
CA ALA A 58 -15.43 -4.62 1.42
C ALA A 58 -14.94 -4.72 -0.02
N ALA A 59 -14.08 -3.79 -0.43
CA ALA A 59 -13.56 -3.82 -1.79
C ALA A 59 -12.70 -5.06 -2.02
N ALA A 60 -11.87 -5.40 -1.05
CA ALA A 60 -11.01 -6.58 -1.18
C ALA A 60 -11.83 -7.85 -1.31
N ALA A 61 -12.88 -7.97 -0.51
CA ALA A 61 -13.75 -9.14 -0.60
C ALA A 61 -14.44 -9.22 -1.96
N ARG A 62 -14.90 -8.07 -2.44
CA ARG A 62 -15.60 -8.03 -3.73
C ARG A 62 -14.67 -8.43 -4.87
N GLU A 63 -13.46 -7.88 -4.87
CA GLU A 63 -12.55 -8.16 -5.96
C GLU A 63 -12.01 -9.60 -5.89
N THR A 64 -11.80 -10.09 -4.69
CA THR A 64 -11.40 -11.49 -4.53
C THR A 64 -12.50 -12.43 -5.03
N ALA A 65 -13.75 -12.09 -4.76
CA ALA A 65 -14.86 -12.90 -5.24
C ALA A 65 -14.93 -12.91 -6.76
N ARG A 66 -14.37 -11.89 -7.39
CA ARG A 66 -14.31 -11.81 -8.85
C ARG A 66 -13.12 -12.56 -9.41
N GLY A 67 -12.34 -13.21 -8.58
CA GLY A 67 -11.19 -13.96 -9.02
C GLY A 67 -9.93 -13.12 -9.18
N LYS A 68 -9.92 -11.90 -8.66
CA LYS A 68 -8.76 -11.04 -8.79
C LYS A 68 -7.80 -11.22 -7.64
N LYS A 69 -6.52 -11.10 -7.94
CA LYS A 69 -5.49 -11.13 -6.92
C LYS A 69 -5.32 -9.72 -6.38
N VAL A 70 -5.68 -9.52 -5.12
CA VAL A 70 -5.75 -8.20 -4.52
C VAL A 70 -4.49 -7.90 -3.74
N GLY A 71 -3.87 -6.77 -4.04
CA GLY A 71 -2.76 -6.25 -3.24
C GLY A 71 -3.29 -5.21 -2.27
N LEU A 72 -2.78 -5.25 -1.04
CA LEU A 72 -3.21 -4.34 0.01
C LEU A 72 -2.00 -3.62 0.58
N LEU A 73 -1.97 -2.31 0.41
CA LEU A 73 -0.88 -1.47 0.87
C LEU A 73 -1.38 -0.70 2.09
N VAL A 74 -0.91 -1.07 3.27
CA VAL A 74 -1.55 -0.65 4.50
C VAL A 74 -0.54 -0.20 5.54
N SER A 75 -1.05 0.45 6.58
CA SER A 75 -0.24 0.78 7.74
C SER A 75 -0.09 -0.45 8.64
N ALA A 76 0.90 -0.38 9.53
CA ALA A 76 1.11 -1.46 10.48
C ALA A 76 -0.13 -1.66 11.36
N GLU A 77 -0.82 -0.57 11.68
CA GLU A 77 -2.00 -0.65 12.53
C GLU A 77 -3.15 -1.38 11.86
N SER A 78 -3.23 -1.28 10.54
CA SER A 78 -4.36 -1.86 9.79
C SER A 78 -4.09 -3.26 9.26
N ALA A 79 -2.84 -3.70 9.30
CA ALA A 79 -2.45 -4.93 8.62
C ALA A 79 -3.26 -6.14 9.07
N ALA A 80 -3.54 -6.23 10.37
CA ALA A 80 -4.27 -7.37 10.90
C ALA A 80 -5.73 -7.40 10.46
N CYS A 81 -6.22 -6.30 9.90
CA CYS A 81 -7.61 -6.23 9.45
C CYS A 81 -7.82 -6.88 8.09
N PHE A 82 -6.74 -7.29 7.43
CA PHE A 82 -6.83 -7.82 6.07
C PHE A 82 -6.31 -9.23 6.02
N PRO A 83 -7.19 -10.20 6.22
CA PRO A 83 -6.77 -11.60 6.32
C PRO A 83 -6.42 -12.25 4.99
N GLY A 84 -6.82 -11.66 3.88
CA GLY A 84 -6.54 -12.25 2.58
C GLY A 84 -5.78 -11.30 1.69
N GLY A 85 -5.34 -11.82 0.55
CA GLY A 85 -4.65 -11.01 -0.42
C GLY A 85 -3.17 -10.90 -0.15
N THR A 86 -2.52 -10.07 -0.94
CA THR A 86 -1.09 -9.80 -0.81
C THR A 86 -0.93 -8.50 -0.03
N VAL A 87 -0.59 -8.61 1.24
CA VAL A 87 -0.54 -7.45 2.13
C VAL A 87 0.90 -6.98 2.26
N ILE A 88 1.11 -5.70 2.01
CA ILE A 88 2.41 -5.07 2.22
C ILE A 88 2.22 -3.92 3.21
N VAL A 89 3.01 -3.94 4.28
CA VAL A 89 2.92 -2.94 5.32
C VAL A 89 3.96 -1.87 5.06
N LEU A 90 3.50 -0.63 4.91
CA LEU A 90 4.42 0.49 4.70
C LEU A 90 5.10 0.93 5.99
N GLY A 91 4.41 0.78 7.10
CA GLY A 91 4.93 1.24 8.38
C GLY A 91 3.82 1.81 9.22
N GLY A 92 4.16 2.29 10.41
CA GLY A 92 3.17 2.86 11.31
C GLY A 92 2.66 4.20 10.81
N ARG A 93 1.42 4.51 11.15
CA ARG A 93 0.83 5.80 10.77
C ARG A 93 1.58 6.97 11.38
N GLN A 94 2.24 6.73 12.50
CA GLN A 94 3.00 7.76 13.17
C GLN A 94 4.39 7.96 12.58
N GLU A 95 4.75 7.16 11.60
CA GLU A 95 6.09 7.19 11.02
C GLU A 95 6.00 7.28 9.50
N PRO A 96 5.41 8.35 8.97
CA PRO A 96 5.22 8.46 7.52
C PRO A 96 6.52 8.52 6.73
N GLN A 97 7.63 8.92 7.36
CA GLN A 97 8.89 8.94 6.65
C GLN A 97 9.35 7.54 6.28
N GLN A 98 9.08 6.56 7.13
CA GLN A 98 9.40 5.18 6.80
C GLN A 98 8.53 4.69 5.65
N ALA A 99 7.26 5.04 5.69
CA ALA A 99 6.35 4.64 4.64
C ALA A 99 6.76 5.23 3.31
N ALA A 100 7.16 6.50 3.32
CA ALA A 100 7.58 7.16 2.08
C ALA A 100 8.81 6.48 1.49
N ALA A 101 9.73 6.07 2.35
CA ALA A 101 10.95 5.42 1.89
C ALA A 101 10.66 4.05 1.27
N ARG A 102 9.62 3.39 1.73
CA ARG A 102 9.32 2.03 1.29
C ARG A 102 8.34 1.97 0.13
N LEU A 103 7.74 3.10 -0.21
CA LEU A 103 6.59 3.07 -1.12
C LEU A 103 6.94 2.46 -2.47
N TYR A 104 8.00 2.90 -3.09
CA TYR A 104 8.30 2.45 -4.45
C TYR A 104 8.75 1.01 -4.48
N ALA A 105 9.47 0.57 -3.44
CA ALA A 105 9.82 -0.83 -3.34
C ALA A 105 8.56 -1.69 -3.18
N ALA A 106 7.59 -1.19 -2.42
CA ALA A 106 6.33 -1.90 -2.24
C ALA A 106 5.58 -2.01 -3.56
N LEU A 107 5.53 -0.92 -4.32
CA LEU A 107 4.83 -0.95 -5.61
C LEU A 107 5.49 -1.92 -6.57
N ARG A 108 6.82 -1.94 -6.59
CA ARG A 108 7.53 -2.91 -7.42
C ARG A 108 7.27 -4.34 -6.97
N ALA A 109 7.13 -4.54 -5.66
CA ALA A 109 6.83 -5.87 -5.16
C ALA A 109 5.46 -6.34 -5.61
N PHE A 110 4.48 -5.44 -5.66
CA PHE A 110 3.17 -5.80 -6.18
C PHE A 110 3.26 -6.21 -7.65
N ASP A 111 4.09 -5.52 -8.43
CA ASP A 111 4.28 -5.91 -9.81
C ASP A 111 4.87 -7.32 -9.91
N ALA A 112 5.84 -7.62 -9.06
CA ALA A 112 6.45 -8.95 -9.05
C ALA A 112 5.45 -10.02 -8.63
N GLU A 113 4.53 -9.68 -7.74
CA GLU A 113 3.48 -10.61 -7.32
C GLU A 113 2.37 -10.73 -8.34
N GLU A 114 2.35 -9.85 -9.33
CA GLU A 114 1.34 -9.87 -10.38
C GLU A 114 -0.07 -9.75 -9.84
N VAL A 115 -0.25 -8.83 -8.90
CA VAL A 115 -1.59 -8.57 -8.41
C VAL A 115 -2.42 -7.89 -9.50
N ASP A 116 -3.73 -8.06 -9.41
CA ASP A 116 -4.63 -7.49 -10.40
C ASP A 116 -5.12 -6.10 -10.02
N ILE A 117 -5.09 -5.79 -8.74
CA ILE A 117 -5.58 -4.51 -8.24
C ILE A 117 -4.88 -4.24 -6.91
N ILE A 118 -4.60 -2.97 -6.64
CA ILE A 118 -3.98 -2.56 -5.39
C ILE A 118 -4.92 -1.61 -4.67
N LEU A 119 -5.19 -1.91 -3.40
CA LEU A 119 -5.97 -1.03 -2.54
C LEU A 119 -5.02 -0.45 -1.52
N ALA A 120 -4.94 0.87 -1.47
CA ALA A 120 -3.96 1.56 -0.64
C ALA A 120 -4.65 2.39 0.42
N GLU A 121 -4.13 2.32 1.63
CA GLU A 121 -4.61 3.11 2.75
C GLU A 121 -3.88 4.44 2.78
N GLY A 122 -4.62 5.55 2.87
CA GLY A 122 -4.02 6.86 2.98
C GLY A 122 -3.45 7.08 4.38
N PHE A 123 -2.45 7.93 4.45
CA PHE A 123 -1.82 8.31 5.71
C PHE A 123 -2.19 9.75 6.03
N PRO A 124 -2.04 10.18 7.28
CA PRO A 124 -2.32 11.57 7.63
C PRO A 124 -1.46 12.52 6.79
N PRO A 125 -2.07 13.51 6.12
CA PRO A 125 -1.34 14.40 5.22
C PRO A 125 -0.69 15.56 5.97
N ARG A 126 0.20 15.24 6.90
CA ARG A 126 0.89 16.24 7.71
C ARG A 126 2.38 15.98 7.67
N GLY A 127 3.15 17.05 7.52
CA GLY A 127 4.60 16.93 7.50
C GLY A 127 5.04 15.99 6.40
N VAL A 128 5.88 15.03 6.75
CA VAL A 128 6.37 14.05 5.79
C VAL A 128 5.23 13.24 5.20
N GLY A 129 4.14 13.09 5.94
CA GLY A 129 2.97 12.39 5.41
C GLY A 129 2.40 13.05 4.19
N MET A 130 2.57 14.35 4.05
CA MET A 130 2.09 15.03 2.85
C MET A 130 2.83 14.55 1.62
N ALA A 131 4.15 14.37 1.71
CA ALA A 131 4.92 13.88 0.58
C ALA A 131 4.50 12.46 0.22
N LEU A 132 4.27 11.64 1.22
CA LEU A 132 3.79 10.28 0.98
C LEU A 132 2.44 10.30 0.27
N MET A 133 1.52 11.13 0.74
CA MET A 133 0.21 11.22 0.13
C MET A 133 0.27 11.73 -1.30
N ASN A 134 1.17 12.69 -1.56
CA ASN A 134 1.34 13.16 -2.93
C ASN A 134 1.77 12.04 -3.86
N ARG A 135 2.68 11.20 -3.39
CA ARG A 135 3.16 10.09 -4.21
C ARG A 135 2.09 9.04 -4.42
N LEU A 136 1.32 8.76 -3.38
CA LEU A 136 0.20 7.83 -3.51
C LEU A 136 -0.85 8.35 -4.47
N GLN A 137 -1.13 9.64 -4.40
CA GLN A 137 -2.11 10.23 -5.29
C GLN A 137 -1.65 10.17 -6.74
N LYS A 138 -0.37 10.37 -6.98
CA LYS A 138 0.14 10.25 -8.34
C LYS A 138 0.03 8.83 -8.85
N ALA A 139 0.31 7.86 -8.01
CA ALA A 139 0.17 6.46 -8.41
C ALA A 139 -1.29 6.10 -8.66
N ALA A 140 -2.21 6.68 -7.90
CA ALA A 140 -3.63 6.39 -8.05
C ALA A 140 -4.25 7.12 -9.22
N GLY A 141 -3.72 8.32 -9.55
CA GLY A 141 -4.34 9.14 -10.57
C GLY A 141 -5.75 9.52 -10.15
N PRO A 142 -6.75 9.25 -10.99
CA PRO A 142 -8.12 9.60 -10.63
C PRO A 142 -8.78 8.64 -9.65
N ARG A 143 -8.10 7.57 -9.28
CA ARG A 143 -8.72 6.52 -8.45
C ARG A 143 -8.50 6.80 -6.97
N VAL A 144 -8.92 7.98 -6.52
CA VAL A 144 -8.87 8.36 -5.11
C VAL A 144 -10.28 8.30 -4.57
N ILE A 145 -10.46 7.51 -3.51
CA ILE A 145 -11.77 7.29 -2.92
C ILE A 145 -11.80 7.95 -1.55
N ARG A 146 -12.65 8.93 -1.41
CA ARG A 146 -12.79 9.65 -0.14
C ARG A 146 -13.89 8.99 0.67
N VAL A 147 -13.54 8.62 1.89
CA VAL A 147 -14.43 7.88 2.77
C VAL A 147 -14.74 8.76 3.97
N GLU A 148 -16.02 8.80 4.40
CA GLU A 148 -16.40 9.61 5.55
C GLU A 148 -16.76 8.79 6.78
#